data_127c729917ae9fff7713f70be7971857
#
_entry.id   127c729917ae9fff7713f70be7971857
#
_cell.length_a   1.000
_cell.length_b   1.000
_cell.length_c   1.000
_cell.angle_alpha   90.00
_cell.angle_beta   90.00
_cell.angle_gamma   90.00
#
_symmetry.space_group_name_H-M   'P 1'
#
loop_
_entity.id
_entity.type
_entity.pdbx_description
1 polymer ?
#
loop_
_entity_poly.entity_id
_entity_poly.type
_entity_poly.pdbx_seq_one_letter_code
_entity_poly.pdbx_strand_id
1 'polypeptide(L)'
;MIGKRKVPTYRRRIFLYFMAIAIVPLLVLGFYSYHSAVSAVRDSIRQSNETALLQVENRTENVLDAVRQDFLMIAGRSSTKEIIDQEYDDIPYPQIRSFIDEISGGESYINYADGYSFINYKKKWVLSNKGFNSMDVVANYEWLEELADAYQRIFWVNHIGNDEGENAIDSQYVDDQYLMYVVKMPTNTAHTDAVSVSYTHLRA
;
A
#
# COMPACT_ATOMS: atom_id res chain seq x y z
N MET A 1 49.89 54.04 -54.34
CA MET A 1 50.24 53.37 -53.06
C MET A 1 49.46 54.00 -51.92
N ILE A 2 48.43 53.34 -51.45
CA ILE A 2 47.56 53.86 -50.36
C ILE A 2 48.10 53.24 -49.08
N GLY A 3 48.72 54.13 -48.26
CA GLY A 3 49.28 53.74 -46.96
C GLY A 3 48.20 53.28 -46.00
N LYS A 4 48.23 52.01 -45.56
CA LYS A 4 47.39 51.48 -44.46
C LYS A 4 47.70 52.28 -43.18
N ARG A 5 46.82 53.21 -42.76
CA ARG A 5 46.87 53.82 -41.44
C ARG A 5 46.74 52.73 -40.36
N LYS A 6 47.80 52.46 -39.67
CA LYS A 6 47.78 51.61 -38.47
C LYS A 6 46.91 52.31 -37.42
N VAL A 7 45.72 51.72 -37.20
CA VAL A 7 44.84 52.16 -36.11
C VAL A 7 45.64 52.09 -34.79
N PRO A 8 45.67 53.12 -33.96
CA PRO A 8 46.54 53.19 -32.82
C PRO A 8 46.20 52.05 -31.85
N THR A 9 47.15 51.14 -31.67
CA THR A 9 47.12 49.98 -30.79
C THR A 9 46.71 50.32 -29.37
N TYR A 10 46.90 51.57 -28.98
CA TYR A 10 46.59 52.15 -27.66
C TYR A 10 45.06 52.28 -27.41
N ARG A 11 44.27 52.76 -28.36
CA ARG A 11 42.80 52.84 -28.23
C ARG A 11 42.16 51.47 -28.08
N ARG A 12 42.65 50.48 -28.78
CA ARG A 12 42.15 49.13 -28.70
C ARG A 12 42.47 48.50 -27.34
N ARG A 13 43.63 48.75 -26.76
CA ARG A 13 44.00 48.26 -25.42
C ARG A 13 43.14 48.89 -24.33
N ILE A 14 42.92 50.19 -24.37
CA ILE A 14 42.04 50.90 -23.41
C ILE A 14 40.64 50.34 -23.48
N PHE A 15 40.07 50.19 -24.68
CA PHE A 15 38.75 49.61 -24.86
C PHE A 15 38.64 48.20 -24.31
N LEU A 16 39.64 47.34 -24.52
CA LEU A 16 39.67 45.99 -23.96
C LEU A 16 39.73 45.98 -22.44
N TYR A 17 40.51 46.89 -21.84
CA TYR A 17 40.55 47.01 -20.38
C TYR A 17 39.18 47.45 -19.80
N PHE A 18 38.55 48.43 -20.41
CA PHE A 18 37.21 48.85 -19.97
C PHE A 18 36.18 47.77 -20.12
N MET A 19 36.18 47.04 -21.26
CA MET A 19 35.30 45.87 -21.43
C MET A 19 35.58 44.78 -20.39
N ALA A 20 36.83 44.47 -20.11
CA ALA A 20 37.15 43.44 -19.11
C ALA A 20 36.69 43.85 -17.71
N ILE A 21 36.90 45.10 -17.31
CA ILE A 21 36.50 45.62 -15.99
C ILE A 21 34.94 45.60 -15.85
N ALA A 22 34.19 45.82 -16.92
CA ALA A 22 32.73 45.78 -16.91
C ALA A 22 32.17 44.35 -16.98
N ILE A 23 32.73 43.50 -17.83
CA ILE A 23 32.17 42.14 -18.14
C ILE A 23 32.56 41.12 -17.07
N VAL A 24 33.81 41.16 -16.58
CA VAL A 24 34.31 40.15 -15.63
C VAL A 24 33.48 40.09 -14.35
N PRO A 25 33.20 41.22 -13.67
CA PRO A 25 32.34 41.21 -12.47
C PRO A 25 30.91 40.70 -12.75
N LEU A 26 30.34 41.05 -13.90
CA LEU A 26 29.01 40.56 -14.31
C LEU A 26 28.99 39.05 -14.52
N LEU A 27 30.01 38.51 -15.16
CA LEU A 27 30.12 37.06 -15.34
C LEU A 27 30.32 36.32 -14.02
N VAL A 28 31.13 36.85 -13.12
CA VAL A 28 31.35 36.29 -11.78
C VAL A 28 30.08 36.29 -10.97
N LEU A 29 29.36 37.40 -10.93
CA LEU A 29 28.08 37.54 -10.23
C LEU A 29 27.02 36.60 -10.87
N GLY A 30 26.93 36.56 -12.19
CA GLY A 30 26.01 35.69 -12.91
C GLY A 30 26.27 34.21 -12.61
N PHE A 31 27.54 33.78 -12.65
CA PHE A 31 27.95 32.42 -12.33
C PHE A 31 27.64 32.06 -10.87
N TYR A 32 27.97 32.94 -9.94
CA TYR A 32 27.68 32.72 -8.52
C TYR A 32 26.18 32.66 -8.24
N SER A 33 25.41 33.60 -8.79
CA SER A 33 23.94 33.62 -8.65
C SER A 33 23.28 32.36 -9.24
N TYR A 34 23.77 31.95 -10.43
CA TYR A 34 23.27 30.71 -11.07
C TYR A 34 23.57 29.49 -10.20
N HIS A 35 24.78 29.36 -9.72
CA HIS A 35 25.18 28.19 -8.89
C HIS A 35 24.42 28.15 -7.56
N SER A 36 24.25 29.33 -6.92
CA SER A 36 23.45 29.46 -5.70
C SER A 36 21.98 29.12 -5.92
N ALA A 37 21.39 29.60 -7.01
CA ALA A 37 20.00 29.32 -7.35
C ALA A 37 19.76 27.82 -7.64
N VAL A 38 20.65 27.20 -8.41
CA VAL A 38 20.58 25.75 -8.71
C VAL A 38 20.70 24.90 -7.45
N SER A 39 21.62 25.26 -6.55
CA SER A 39 21.79 24.57 -5.26
C SER A 39 20.52 24.72 -4.41
N ALA A 40 19.99 25.92 -4.26
CA ALA A 40 18.79 26.16 -3.47
C ALA A 40 17.55 25.41 -4.00
N VAL A 41 17.37 25.35 -5.33
CA VAL A 41 16.29 24.57 -5.96
C VAL A 41 16.48 23.08 -5.71
N ARG A 42 17.70 22.56 -5.87
CA ARG A 42 18.01 21.15 -5.61
C ARG A 42 17.71 20.76 -4.16
N ASP A 43 18.13 21.58 -3.22
CA ASP A 43 17.92 21.33 -1.80
C ASP A 43 16.42 21.39 -1.44
N SER A 44 15.69 22.33 -2.03
CA SER A 44 14.23 22.46 -1.87
C SER A 44 13.48 21.23 -2.44
N ILE A 45 13.87 20.75 -3.64
CA ILE A 45 13.28 19.54 -4.24
C ILE A 45 13.58 18.32 -3.37
N ARG A 46 14.81 18.18 -2.90
CA ARG A 46 15.20 17.06 -2.02
C ARG A 46 14.37 17.06 -0.74
N GLN A 47 14.26 18.19 -0.07
CA GLN A 47 13.46 18.32 1.16
C GLN A 47 11.98 18.05 0.91
N SER A 48 11.43 18.54 -0.22
CA SER A 48 10.06 18.27 -0.61
C SER A 48 9.81 16.76 -0.84
N ASN A 49 10.74 16.08 -1.53
CA ASN A 49 10.63 14.65 -1.77
C ASN A 49 10.75 13.83 -0.48
N GLU A 50 11.68 14.17 0.40
CA GLU A 50 11.83 13.52 1.71
C GLU A 50 10.54 13.69 2.55
N THR A 51 9.97 14.88 2.56
CA THR A 51 8.70 15.15 3.25
C THR A 51 7.54 14.37 2.64
N ALA A 52 7.46 14.29 1.31
CA ALA A 52 6.42 13.53 0.62
C ALA A 52 6.55 12.02 0.92
N LEU A 53 7.77 11.47 0.92
CA LEU A 53 8.01 10.07 1.28
C LEU A 53 7.57 9.76 2.72
N LEU A 54 7.93 10.61 3.67
CA LEU A 54 7.50 10.46 5.08
C LEU A 54 5.97 10.54 5.22
N GLN A 55 5.31 11.38 4.44
CA GLN A 55 3.85 11.45 4.45
C GLN A 55 3.20 10.19 3.89
N VAL A 56 3.76 9.62 2.82
CA VAL A 56 3.29 8.34 2.25
C VAL A 56 3.51 7.21 3.24
N GLU A 57 4.70 7.11 3.85
CA GLU A 57 5.03 6.13 4.87
C GLU A 57 4.03 6.18 6.04
N ASN A 58 3.86 7.34 6.67
CA ASN A 58 2.93 7.53 7.78
C ASN A 58 1.47 7.20 7.38
N ARG A 59 1.05 7.57 6.17
CA ARG A 59 -0.29 7.27 5.68
C ARG A 59 -0.50 5.77 5.50
N THR A 60 0.48 5.09 4.91
CA THR A 60 0.43 3.65 4.70
C THR A 60 0.38 2.92 6.04
N GLU A 61 1.25 3.29 6.98
CA GLU A 61 1.29 2.70 8.33
C GLU A 61 -0.05 2.89 9.07
N ASN A 62 -0.64 4.07 9.01
CA ASN A 62 -1.95 4.34 9.60
C ASN A 62 -3.06 3.47 8.99
N VAL A 63 -3.05 3.25 7.67
CA VAL A 63 -4.04 2.37 7.00
C VAL A 63 -3.84 0.93 7.42
N LEU A 64 -2.60 0.43 7.44
CA LEU A 64 -2.29 -0.93 7.86
C LEU A 64 -2.68 -1.18 9.32
N ASP A 65 -2.41 -0.23 10.20
CA ASP A 65 -2.79 -0.32 11.61
C ASP A 65 -4.31 -0.26 11.80
N ALA A 66 -5.01 0.53 11.02
CA ALA A 66 -6.46 0.58 11.04
C ALA A 66 -7.05 -0.79 10.65
N VAL A 67 -6.65 -1.37 9.52
CA VAL A 67 -7.07 -2.71 9.09
C VAL A 67 -6.78 -3.75 10.17
N ARG A 68 -5.56 -3.71 10.74
CA ARG A 68 -5.16 -4.62 11.82
C ARG A 68 -6.08 -4.55 13.03
N GLN A 69 -6.37 -3.35 13.53
CA GLN A 69 -7.19 -3.16 14.72
C GLN A 69 -8.60 -3.70 14.52
N ASP A 70 -9.19 -3.49 13.36
CA ASP A 70 -10.55 -3.93 13.08
C ASP A 70 -10.68 -5.43 12.99
N PHE A 71 -9.79 -6.07 12.23
CA PHE A 71 -9.83 -7.52 12.13
C PHE A 71 -9.55 -8.20 13.47
N LEU A 72 -8.69 -7.63 14.31
CA LEU A 72 -8.51 -8.12 15.68
C LEU A 72 -9.77 -7.94 16.51
N MET A 73 -10.45 -6.81 16.38
CA MET A 73 -11.71 -6.54 17.09
C MET A 73 -12.80 -7.51 16.62
N ILE A 74 -12.95 -7.73 15.31
CA ILE A 74 -13.90 -8.69 14.74
C ILE A 74 -13.59 -10.10 15.23
N ALA A 75 -12.34 -10.55 15.15
CA ALA A 75 -11.91 -11.87 15.62
C ALA A 75 -12.13 -12.08 17.13
N GLY A 76 -12.14 -11.01 17.93
CA GLY A 76 -12.38 -11.05 19.37
C GLY A 76 -13.84 -11.08 19.78
N ARG A 77 -14.79 -10.77 18.89
CA ARG A 77 -16.22 -10.66 19.20
C ARG A 77 -16.84 -12.01 19.56
N SER A 78 -17.88 -11.96 20.39
CA SER A 78 -18.65 -13.15 20.75
C SER A 78 -19.41 -13.74 19.56
N SER A 79 -19.95 -12.87 18.69
CA SER A 79 -20.64 -13.25 17.46
C SER A 79 -19.72 -14.04 16.51
N THR A 80 -18.48 -13.64 16.37
CA THR A 80 -17.46 -14.35 15.57
C THR A 80 -17.18 -15.74 16.15
N LYS A 81 -17.02 -15.84 17.48
CA LYS A 81 -16.77 -17.13 18.14
C LYS A 81 -17.94 -18.08 18.00
N GLU A 82 -19.16 -17.59 18.19
CA GLU A 82 -20.39 -18.38 18.04
C GLU A 82 -20.55 -18.93 16.62
N ILE A 83 -20.26 -18.15 15.58
CA ILE A 83 -20.32 -18.60 14.18
C ILE A 83 -19.23 -19.61 13.88
N ILE A 84 -18.01 -19.41 14.37
CA ILE A 84 -16.87 -20.32 14.11
C ILE A 84 -17.14 -21.72 14.66
N ASP A 85 -17.88 -21.86 15.75
CA ASP A 85 -18.17 -23.14 16.38
C ASP A 85 -19.31 -23.92 15.68
N GLN A 86 -20.06 -23.32 14.74
CA GLN A 86 -21.20 -23.94 14.09
C GLN A 86 -20.82 -24.63 12.75
N GLU A 87 -21.54 -25.71 12.42
CA GLU A 87 -21.46 -26.38 11.11
C GLU A 87 -22.13 -25.54 10.03
N TYR A 88 -21.72 -25.74 8.77
CA TYR A 88 -22.25 -25.00 7.62
C TYR A 88 -23.78 -25.01 7.55
N ASP A 89 -24.39 -26.18 7.71
CA ASP A 89 -25.84 -26.39 7.59
C ASP A 89 -26.63 -25.91 8.83
N ASP A 90 -25.96 -25.72 9.96
CA ASP A 90 -26.58 -25.34 11.23
C ASP A 90 -26.68 -23.82 11.43
N ILE A 91 -25.96 -23.01 10.62
CA ILE A 91 -25.96 -21.56 10.78
C ILE A 91 -27.21 -20.96 10.12
N PRO A 92 -28.15 -20.37 10.90
CA PRO A 92 -29.32 -19.76 10.34
C PRO A 92 -28.96 -18.52 9.47
N TYR A 93 -29.61 -18.40 8.32
CA TYR A 93 -29.39 -17.25 7.42
C TYR A 93 -29.48 -15.87 8.10
N PRO A 94 -30.44 -15.62 9.03
CA PRO A 94 -30.46 -14.35 9.77
C PRO A 94 -29.19 -14.08 10.58
N GLN A 95 -28.55 -15.13 11.14
CA GLN A 95 -27.32 -15.00 11.90
C GLN A 95 -26.15 -14.64 10.96
N ILE A 96 -26.07 -15.29 9.79
CA ILE A 96 -25.08 -14.95 8.75
C ILE A 96 -25.23 -13.50 8.33
N ARG A 97 -26.47 -13.09 8.05
CA ARG A 97 -26.75 -11.70 7.64
C ARG A 97 -26.41 -10.70 8.72
N SER A 98 -26.77 -10.98 9.97
CA SER A 98 -26.41 -10.12 11.11
C SER A 98 -24.90 -9.98 11.25
N PHE A 99 -24.16 -11.07 11.04
CA PHE A 99 -22.69 -11.05 11.10
C PHE A 99 -22.07 -10.26 9.94
N ILE A 100 -22.61 -10.42 8.72
CA ILE A 100 -22.19 -9.61 7.56
C ILE A 100 -22.47 -8.13 7.81
N ASP A 101 -23.67 -7.80 8.30
CA ASP A 101 -24.08 -6.43 8.60
C ASP A 101 -23.20 -5.84 9.73
N GLU A 102 -22.80 -6.64 10.72
CA GLU A 102 -21.91 -6.23 11.80
C GLU A 102 -20.49 -5.95 11.31
N ILE A 103 -19.97 -6.76 10.36
CA ILE A 103 -18.69 -6.53 9.73
C ILE A 103 -18.73 -5.32 8.81
N SER A 104 -19.78 -5.21 8.00
CA SER A 104 -19.94 -4.17 6.99
C SER A 104 -20.39 -2.82 7.57
N GLY A 105 -21.11 -2.86 8.70
CA GLY A 105 -21.66 -1.66 9.37
C GLY A 105 -20.70 -1.00 10.37
N GLY A 106 -19.57 -1.60 10.67
CA GLY A 106 -18.49 -0.98 11.45
C GLY A 106 -17.91 0.21 10.67
N GLU A 107 -18.11 1.40 11.20
CA GLU A 107 -18.11 2.71 10.51
C GLU A 107 -16.83 3.11 9.76
N SER A 108 -15.73 2.38 9.71
CA SER A 108 -14.53 3.02 9.17
C SER A 108 -13.54 2.21 8.35
N TYR A 109 -13.52 0.90 8.38
CA TYR A 109 -12.25 0.22 8.06
C TYR A 109 -12.30 -0.71 6.88
N ILE A 110 -13.47 -1.23 6.57
CA ILE A 110 -13.74 -1.91 5.28
C ILE A 110 -13.53 -0.94 4.09
N ASN A 111 -13.53 0.37 4.35
CA ASN A 111 -13.17 1.38 3.35
C ASN A 111 -11.70 1.30 2.87
N TYR A 112 -10.83 0.60 3.60
CA TYR A 112 -9.43 0.38 3.22
C TYR A 112 -9.15 -1.03 2.72
N ALA A 113 -10.10 -1.96 2.93
CA ALA A 113 -10.01 -3.33 2.43
C ALA A 113 -10.93 -3.47 1.21
N ASP A 114 -10.41 -4.01 0.13
CA ASP A 114 -11.20 -4.29 -1.09
C ASP A 114 -12.10 -5.52 -0.89
N GLY A 115 -11.79 -6.35 0.09
CA GLY A 115 -12.59 -7.50 0.45
C GLY A 115 -12.13 -8.17 1.74
N TYR A 116 -12.95 -9.10 2.19
CA TYR A 116 -12.63 -9.95 3.35
C TYR A 116 -13.15 -11.36 3.15
N SER A 117 -12.51 -12.31 3.83
CA SER A 117 -12.96 -13.70 3.90
C SER A 117 -12.70 -14.28 5.27
N PHE A 118 -13.69 -15.00 5.79
CA PHE A 118 -13.58 -15.85 6.98
C PHE A 118 -13.65 -17.29 6.51
N ILE A 119 -12.59 -18.05 6.74
CA ILE A 119 -12.42 -19.42 6.24
C ILE A 119 -12.36 -20.31 7.46
N ASN A 120 -13.36 -21.19 7.62
CA ASN A 120 -13.40 -22.15 8.70
C ASN A 120 -12.95 -23.52 8.19
N TYR A 121 -11.72 -23.91 8.53
CA TYR A 121 -11.14 -25.19 8.14
C TYR A 121 -11.80 -26.38 8.84
N LYS A 122 -12.18 -26.19 10.09
CA LYS A 122 -12.76 -27.24 10.93
C LYS A 122 -14.18 -27.57 10.52
N LYS A 123 -14.98 -26.54 10.20
CA LYS A 123 -16.40 -26.67 9.87
C LYS A 123 -16.68 -26.58 8.37
N LYS A 124 -15.64 -26.49 7.54
CA LYS A 124 -15.67 -26.55 6.08
C LYS A 124 -16.59 -25.51 5.42
N TRP A 125 -16.55 -24.26 5.86
CA TRP A 125 -17.26 -23.17 5.24
C TRP A 125 -16.44 -21.89 5.08
N VAL A 126 -16.87 -21.04 4.15
CA VAL A 126 -16.27 -19.75 3.86
C VAL A 126 -17.35 -18.68 3.83
N LEU A 127 -17.12 -17.58 4.53
CA LEU A 127 -17.90 -16.36 4.47
C LEU A 127 -17.04 -15.25 3.89
N SER A 128 -17.49 -14.62 2.81
CA SER A 128 -16.79 -13.51 2.16
C SER A 128 -17.78 -12.41 1.77
N ASN A 129 -17.27 -11.31 1.24
CA ASN A 129 -18.10 -10.29 0.61
C ASN A 129 -18.91 -10.80 -0.59
N LYS A 130 -18.61 -12.01 -1.12
CA LYS A 130 -19.39 -12.69 -2.17
C LYS A 130 -20.49 -13.60 -1.63
N GLY A 131 -20.54 -13.84 -0.32
CA GLY A 131 -21.55 -14.67 0.32
C GLY A 131 -20.99 -15.75 1.23
N PHE A 132 -21.86 -16.66 1.63
CA PHE A 132 -21.59 -17.78 2.50
C PHE A 132 -21.65 -19.09 1.71
N ASN A 133 -20.57 -19.86 1.68
CA ASN A 133 -20.44 -21.04 0.85
C ASN A 133 -19.74 -22.18 1.61
N SER A 134 -20.01 -23.43 1.18
CA SER A 134 -19.21 -24.56 1.62
C SER A 134 -17.77 -24.44 1.09
N MET A 135 -16.82 -24.92 1.88
CA MET A 135 -15.42 -24.91 1.51
C MET A 135 -15.11 -25.82 0.30
N ASP A 136 -15.96 -26.82 0.00
CA ASP A 136 -15.82 -27.69 -1.17
C ASP A 136 -15.89 -26.91 -2.49
N VAL A 137 -16.58 -25.75 -2.48
CA VAL A 137 -16.70 -24.84 -3.63
C VAL A 137 -15.44 -23.99 -3.81
N VAL A 138 -14.62 -23.88 -2.77
CA VAL A 138 -13.50 -22.95 -2.65
C VAL A 138 -12.14 -23.70 -2.57
N ALA A 139 -12.15 -25.02 -2.55
CA ALA A 139 -11.09 -25.88 -2.01
C ALA A 139 -9.80 -26.04 -2.85
N ASN A 140 -9.53 -25.19 -3.82
CA ASN A 140 -8.33 -25.35 -4.66
C ASN A 140 -7.22 -24.32 -4.39
N TYR A 141 -7.12 -23.82 -3.16
CA TYR A 141 -6.10 -22.82 -2.82
C TYR A 141 -4.93 -23.44 -2.05
N GLU A 142 -3.82 -23.71 -2.72
CA GLU A 142 -2.56 -24.13 -2.07
C GLU A 142 -2.12 -23.13 -0.99
N TRP A 143 -2.33 -21.85 -1.22
CA TRP A 143 -1.97 -20.79 -0.27
C TRP A 143 -2.77 -20.84 1.05
N LEU A 144 -3.98 -21.40 1.07
CA LEU A 144 -4.74 -21.61 2.30
C LEU A 144 -4.08 -22.62 3.24
N GLU A 145 -3.49 -23.69 2.68
CA GLU A 145 -2.74 -24.68 3.47
C GLU A 145 -1.48 -24.04 4.05
N GLU A 146 -0.76 -23.22 3.26
CA GLU A 146 0.39 -22.45 3.74
C GLU A 146 0.02 -21.50 4.86
N LEU A 147 -1.14 -20.80 4.76
CA LEU A 147 -1.63 -19.95 5.82
C LEU A 147 -1.99 -20.72 7.09
N ALA A 148 -2.61 -21.88 6.96
CA ALA A 148 -2.98 -22.72 8.10
C ALA A 148 -1.74 -23.20 8.87
N ASP A 149 -0.68 -23.57 8.15
CA ASP A 149 0.56 -24.11 8.71
C ASP A 149 1.53 -23.02 9.21
N ALA A 150 1.38 -21.77 8.80
CA ALA A 150 2.25 -20.69 9.25
C ALA A 150 2.31 -20.60 10.77
N TYR A 151 3.51 -20.48 11.32
CA TYR A 151 3.73 -20.37 12.77
C TYR A 151 3.09 -19.11 13.38
N GLN A 152 3.09 -18.02 12.63
CA GLN A 152 2.51 -16.76 13.06
C GLN A 152 0.98 -16.83 13.07
N ARG A 153 0.36 -16.21 14.04
CA ARG A 153 -1.11 -16.16 14.16
C ARG A 153 -1.73 -14.92 13.54
N ILE A 154 -0.93 -13.89 13.40
CA ILE A 154 -1.31 -12.59 12.85
C ILE A 154 -0.14 -12.13 12.00
N PHE A 155 -0.36 -11.92 10.72
CA PHE A 155 0.71 -11.57 9.79
C PHE A 155 0.17 -10.94 8.50
N TRP A 156 1.05 -10.27 7.79
CA TRP A 156 0.81 -9.77 6.46
C TRP A 156 1.42 -10.72 5.42
N VAL A 157 0.70 -10.95 4.34
CA VAL A 157 1.17 -11.74 3.19
C VAL A 157 0.96 -10.94 1.93
N ASN A 158 1.98 -10.91 1.08
CA ASN A 158 1.84 -10.42 -0.29
C ASN A 158 1.36 -11.58 -1.16
N HIS A 159 0.16 -11.47 -1.73
CA HIS A 159 -0.41 -12.47 -2.60
C HIS A 159 -0.45 -11.97 -4.03
N ILE A 160 -0.05 -12.84 -4.96
CA ILE A 160 -0.19 -12.61 -6.40
C ILE A 160 -1.28 -13.56 -6.85
N GLY A 161 -2.42 -13.02 -7.27
CA GLY A 161 -3.54 -13.83 -7.75
C GLY A 161 -3.13 -14.63 -8.99
N ASN A 162 -3.06 -15.95 -8.83
CA ASN A 162 -2.88 -16.90 -9.93
C ASN A 162 -3.96 -17.99 -9.91
N ASP A 163 -5.03 -17.73 -9.17
CA ASP A 163 -6.06 -18.74 -8.94
C ASP A 163 -6.95 -18.88 -10.18
N GLU A 164 -6.66 -19.91 -10.98
CA GLU A 164 -7.49 -20.31 -12.11
C GLU A 164 -8.78 -20.96 -11.61
N GLY A 165 -9.89 -20.22 -11.62
CA GLY A 165 -11.21 -20.80 -11.34
C GLY A 165 -12.33 -19.77 -11.22
N GLU A 166 -13.47 -20.03 -11.86
CA GLU A 166 -14.70 -19.21 -11.79
C GLU A 166 -15.27 -19.05 -10.36
N ASN A 167 -14.87 -19.94 -9.45
CA ASN A 167 -15.37 -20.00 -8.06
C ASN A 167 -14.34 -19.55 -7.02
N ALA A 168 -13.23 -18.96 -7.45
CA ALA A 168 -12.23 -18.46 -6.54
C ALA A 168 -12.79 -17.39 -5.59
N ILE A 169 -12.41 -17.39 -4.31
CA ILE A 169 -12.80 -16.35 -3.34
C ILE A 169 -12.51 -14.96 -3.93
N ASP A 170 -11.44 -14.86 -4.66
CA ASP A 170 -10.84 -13.66 -5.28
C ASP A 170 -10.90 -13.66 -6.81
N SER A 171 -11.83 -14.37 -7.43
CA SER A 171 -11.95 -14.41 -8.90
C SER A 171 -12.07 -13.04 -9.57
N GLN A 172 -12.40 -11.99 -8.83
CA GLN A 172 -12.38 -10.61 -9.34
C GLN A 172 -10.99 -9.96 -9.28
N TYR A 173 -9.98 -10.61 -8.66
CA TYR A 173 -8.63 -10.08 -8.40
C TYR A 173 -7.54 -10.95 -9.05
N VAL A 174 -7.90 -11.77 -10.04
CA VAL A 174 -7.05 -12.84 -10.63
C VAL A 174 -5.69 -12.34 -11.15
N ASP A 175 -5.59 -11.07 -11.56
CA ASP A 175 -4.37 -10.49 -12.11
C ASP A 175 -3.71 -9.43 -11.21
N ASP A 176 -4.27 -9.15 -10.02
CA ASP A 176 -3.81 -8.07 -9.18
C ASP A 176 -2.92 -8.56 -8.02
N GLN A 177 -1.89 -7.78 -7.72
CA GLN A 177 -1.13 -7.95 -6.48
C GLN A 177 -1.86 -7.25 -5.34
N TYR A 178 -2.11 -7.97 -4.26
CA TYR A 178 -2.70 -7.39 -3.06
C TYR A 178 -2.01 -7.85 -1.80
N LEU A 179 -2.10 -7.01 -0.80
CA LEU A 179 -1.61 -7.29 0.53
C LEU A 179 -2.75 -7.89 1.36
N MET A 180 -2.52 -9.06 1.91
CA MET A 180 -3.47 -9.74 2.78
C MET A 180 -3.07 -9.59 4.23
N TYR A 181 -4.02 -9.20 5.07
CA TYR A 181 -3.89 -9.29 6.52
C TYR A 181 -4.60 -10.54 7.02
N VAL A 182 -3.85 -11.41 7.68
CA VAL A 182 -4.31 -12.73 8.10
C VAL A 182 -4.37 -12.80 9.62
N VAL A 183 -5.52 -13.23 10.15
CA VAL A 183 -5.74 -13.47 11.57
C VAL A 183 -6.27 -14.89 11.76
N LYS A 184 -5.51 -15.73 12.44
CA LYS A 184 -5.91 -17.10 12.79
C LYS A 184 -6.80 -17.08 14.02
N MET A 185 -7.89 -17.82 13.98
CA MET A 185 -8.86 -17.91 15.07
C MET A 185 -8.98 -19.34 15.60
N PRO A 186 -9.15 -19.50 16.91
CA PRO A 186 -9.09 -18.47 17.93
C PRO A 186 -7.67 -17.91 18.12
N THR A 187 -7.56 -16.64 18.48
CA THR A 187 -6.26 -15.93 18.53
C THR A 187 -5.36 -16.39 19.70
N ASN A 188 -5.91 -17.06 20.69
CA ASN A 188 -5.27 -17.41 21.95
C ASN A 188 -4.91 -18.91 22.11
N THR A 189 -5.12 -19.72 21.08
CA THR A 189 -4.83 -21.17 21.13
C THR A 189 -3.80 -21.58 20.08
N ALA A 190 -3.16 -22.73 20.26
CA ALA A 190 -2.21 -23.28 19.29
C ALA A 190 -2.93 -23.84 18.04
N HIS A 191 -4.19 -24.26 18.18
CA HIS A 191 -4.97 -24.78 17.06
C HIS A 191 -5.62 -23.65 16.26
N THR A 192 -5.66 -23.81 14.95
CA THR A 192 -6.35 -22.90 14.03
C THR A 192 -7.63 -23.57 13.56
N ASP A 193 -8.78 -23.07 14.01
CA ASP A 193 -10.08 -23.55 13.56
C ASP A 193 -10.56 -22.78 12.32
N ALA A 194 -10.23 -21.49 12.26
CA ALA A 194 -10.60 -20.60 11.17
C ALA A 194 -9.53 -19.52 10.94
N VAL A 195 -9.58 -18.92 9.77
CA VAL A 195 -8.72 -17.79 9.38
C VAL A 195 -9.60 -16.66 8.85
N SER A 196 -9.33 -15.45 9.31
CA SER A 196 -9.87 -14.24 8.71
C SER A 196 -8.80 -13.60 7.82
N VAL A 197 -9.16 -13.27 6.61
CA VAL A 197 -8.29 -12.65 5.62
C VAL A 197 -8.93 -11.36 5.13
N SER A 198 -8.17 -10.27 5.15
CA SER A 198 -8.53 -9.01 4.52
C SER A 198 -7.64 -8.76 3.32
N TYR A 199 -8.23 -8.31 2.23
CA TYR A 199 -7.54 -8.00 0.99
C TYR A 199 -7.50 -6.49 0.80
N THR A 200 -6.34 -5.91 0.54
CA THR A 200 -6.19 -4.50 0.23
C THR A 200 -5.24 -4.28 -0.93
N HIS A 201 -5.63 -3.45 -1.88
CA HIS A 201 -4.74 -3.02 -2.95
C HIS A 201 -3.88 -1.86 -2.45
N LEU A 202 -2.58 -2.00 -2.62
CA LEU A 202 -1.67 -0.87 -2.52
C LEU A 202 -1.79 -0.03 -3.81
N ARG A 203 -2.86 0.75 -3.92
CA ARG A 203 -2.96 1.73 -5.01
C ARG A 203 -1.99 2.86 -4.73
N ALA A 204 -0.98 2.97 -5.61
CA ALA A 204 -0.02 4.07 -5.63
C ALA A 204 -0.67 5.39 -6.05
#